data_272d467717609d3708a32e6af809c00e
#
_entry.id   272d467717609d3708a32e6af809c00e
#
_cell.length_a   1.000
_cell.length_b   1.000
_cell.length_c   1.000
_cell.angle_alpha   90.00
_cell.angle_beta   90.00
_cell.angle_gamma   90.00
#
_symmetry.space_group_name_H-M   'P 1'
#
loop_
_entity.id
_entity.type
_entity.pdbx_description
1 polymer ?
#
loop_
_entity_poly.entity_id
_entity_poly.type
_entity_poly.pdbx_seq_one_letter_code
_entity_poly.pdbx_strand_id
1 'polypeptide(L)'
;KRSLFYALCVGLYVSFVICMLFFPFVLDPGGVYYFVEELRWAVDFYPPSVRFELLPEYAFFHLALFIPFGFILKKEFSLKKTIMISIAVIFGIENVQLLINFLSYYIQYVYDFGDIIIHLCSTTIGILIYYPIHYLYPHIQKTIMKWTNIE
;
A
#
# COMPACT_ATOMS: atom_id res chain seq x y z
N LYS A 1 -1.80 26.59 -3.36
CA LYS A 1 -0.75 25.97 -4.21
C LYS A 1 -0.08 24.87 -3.40
N ARG A 2 -0.05 23.64 -3.90
CA ARG A 2 0.74 22.56 -3.27
C ARG A 2 2.20 22.94 -3.40
N SER A 3 2.97 22.74 -2.32
CA SER A 3 4.41 22.98 -2.43
C SER A 3 5.04 21.95 -3.34
N LEU A 4 6.02 22.34 -4.14
CA LEU A 4 6.81 21.42 -4.98
C LEU A 4 7.40 20.29 -4.15
N PHE A 5 7.85 20.61 -2.94
CA PHE A 5 8.38 19.64 -1.99
C PHE A 5 7.37 18.52 -1.66
N TYR A 6 6.10 18.88 -1.38
CA TYR A 6 5.06 17.90 -1.13
C TYR A 6 4.82 16.97 -2.34
N ALA A 7 4.77 17.54 -3.54
CA ALA A 7 4.60 16.76 -4.76
C ALA A 7 5.76 15.77 -4.99
N LEU A 8 7.00 16.20 -4.71
CA LEU A 8 8.18 15.34 -4.77
C LEU A 8 8.12 14.21 -3.74
N CYS A 9 7.76 14.50 -2.50
CA CYS A 9 7.62 13.47 -1.45
C CYS A 9 6.57 12.42 -1.83
N VAL A 10 5.41 12.84 -2.35
CA VAL A 10 4.37 11.91 -2.80
C VAL A 10 4.85 11.09 -4.00
N GLY A 11 5.53 11.72 -4.96
CA GLY A 11 6.09 11.04 -6.13
C GLY A 11 7.12 9.97 -5.74
N LEU A 12 8.06 10.31 -4.86
CA LEU A 12 9.06 9.36 -4.33
C LEU A 12 8.39 8.20 -3.58
N TYR A 13 7.39 8.50 -2.76
CA TYR A 13 6.64 7.47 -2.05
C TYR A 13 5.93 6.51 -3.01
N VAL A 14 5.22 7.03 -4.01
CA VAL A 14 4.53 6.20 -5.01
C VAL A 14 5.52 5.33 -5.79
N SER A 15 6.66 5.90 -6.22
CA SER A 15 7.72 5.15 -6.89
C SER A 15 8.29 4.04 -6.01
N PHE A 16 8.51 4.32 -4.73
CA PHE A 16 8.99 3.34 -3.76
C PHE A 16 7.98 2.20 -3.59
N VAL A 17 6.68 2.51 -3.44
CA VAL A 17 5.62 1.49 -3.33
C VAL A 17 5.58 0.61 -4.58
N ILE A 18 5.64 1.20 -5.78
CA ILE A 18 5.67 0.44 -7.03
C ILE A 18 6.89 -0.48 -7.08
N CYS A 19 8.07 0.02 -6.72
CA CYS A 19 9.28 -0.80 -6.67
C CYS A 19 9.13 -1.97 -5.70
N MET A 20 8.61 -1.73 -4.49
CA MET A 20 8.49 -2.77 -3.46
C MET A 20 7.44 -3.84 -3.81
N LEU A 21 6.37 -3.46 -4.53
CA LEU A 21 5.28 -4.38 -4.87
C LEU A 21 5.54 -5.20 -6.14
N PHE A 22 6.35 -4.68 -7.08
CA PHE A 22 6.48 -5.27 -8.41
C PHE A 22 7.91 -5.63 -8.82
N PHE A 23 8.92 -5.37 -8.01
CA PHE A 23 10.32 -5.73 -8.30
C PHE A 23 10.92 -6.60 -7.18
N PRO A 24 11.83 -7.53 -7.51
CA PRO A 24 12.38 -7.83 -8.84
C PRO A 24 11.38 -8.53 -9.76
N PHE A 25 11.42 -8.18 -11.03
CA PHE A 25 10.60 -8.79 -12.08
C PHE A 25 11.43 -9.83 -12.82
N VAL A 26 11.07 -11.11 -12.74
CA VAL A 26 11.78 -12.20 -13.40
C VAL A 26 10.97 -12.68 -14.62
N LEU A 27 11.62 -12.74 -15.78
CA LEU A 27 11.07 -13.33 -17.00
C LEU A 27 11.70 -14.71 -17.17
N ASP A 28 10.89 -15.76 -17.11
CA ASP A 28 11.32 -17.13 -17.43
C ASP A 28 10.57 -17.67 -18.66
N PRO A 29 11.15 -17.54 -19.86
CA PRO A 29 10.52 -18.03 -21.08
C PRO A 29 10.45 -19.57 -21.16
N GLY A 30 11.15 -20.31 -20.31
CA GLY A 30 11.13 -21.76 -20.24
C GLY A 30 10.00 -22.35 -19.39
N GLY A 31 9.36 -21.53 -18.56
CA GLY A 31 8.40 -21.95 -17.55
C GLY A 31 6.99 -22.28 -18.03
N VAL A 32 6.69 -22.14 -19.34
CA VAL A 32 5.33 -22.28 -19.89
C VAL A 32 4.69 -23.64 -19.56
N TYR A 33 5.50 -24.70 -19.47
CA TYR A 33 4.98 -26.06 -19.28
C TYR A 33 4.45 -26.32 -17.86
N TYR A 34 5.04 -25.69 -16.86
CA TYR A 34 4.64 -25.83 -15.45
C TYR A 34 3.59 -24.80 -15.04
N PHE A 35 3.44 -23.75 -15.81
CA PHE A 35 2.62 -22.58 -15.48
C PHE A 35 1.14 -22.92 -15.21
N VAL A 36 0.54 -23.81 -16.01
CA VAL A 36 -0.90 -24.11 -15.91
C VAL A 36 -1.23 -24.91 -14.64
N GLU A 37 -0.34 -25.83 -14.23
CA GLU A 37 -0.53 -26.57 -12.97
C GLU A 37 -0.28 -25.67 -11.75
N GLU A 38 0.73 -24.83 -11.81
CA GLU A 38 1.11 -23.93 -10.73
C GLU A 38 0.16 -22.74 -10.58
N LEU A 39 -0.52 -22.28 -11.64
CA LEU A 39 -1.50 -21.19 -11.57
C LEU A 39 -2.66 -21.51 -10.60
N ARG A 40 -2.98 -22.79 -10.42
CA ARG A 40 -4.00 -23.23 -9.43
C ARG A 40 -3.56 -22.90 -8.00
N TRP A 41 -2.26 -22.89 -7.72
CA TRP A 41 -1.68 -22.57 -6.41
C TRP A 41 -1.39 -21.09 -6.24
N ALA A 42 -1.36 -20.32 -7.33
CA ALA A 42 -1.12 -18.89 -7.29
C ALA A 42 -2.32 -18.09 -6.74
N VAL A 43 -3.49 -18.72 -6.65
CA VAL A 43 -4.70 -18.11 -6.09
C VAL A 43 -5.01 -18.73 -4.75
N ASP A 44 -4.64 -18.07 -3.68
CA ASP A 44 -4.97 -18.48 -2.31
C ASP A 44 -6.25 -17.77 -1.83
N PHE A 45 -7.33 -18.54 -1.69
CA PHE A 45 -8.62 -18.05 -1.22
C PHE A 45 -8.82 -18.22 0.29
N TYR A 46 -7.85 -18.79 1.00
CA TYR A 46 -7.96 -18.92 2.44
C TYR A 46 -7.71 -17.57 3.13
N PRO A 47 -8.53 -17.21 4.12
CA PRO A 47 -8.18 -16.11 4.99
C PRO A 47 -6.78 -16.38 5.56
N PRO A 48 -6.00 -15.34 5.86
CA PRO A 48 -4.64 -15.55 6.33
C PRO A 48 -4.71 -16.57 7.46
N SER A 49 -4.20 -17.78 7.18
CA SER A 49 -3.98 -18.73 8.26
C SER A 49 -2.95 -18.03 9.10
N VAL A 50 -3.40 -17.53 10.24
CA VAL A 50 -2.59 -16.79 11.18
C VAL A 50 -1.51 -17.74 11.69
N ARG A 51 -0.50 -18.00 10.88
CA ARG A 51 0.75 -18.55 11.33
C ARG A 51 1.50 -17.41 11.98
N PHE A 52 1.27 -17.23 13.26
CA PHE A 52 1.92 -16.20 14.08
C PHE A 52 3.46 -16.20 13.99
N GLU A 53 4.05 -17.24 13.42
CA GLU A 53 5.50 -17.41 13.29
C GLU A 53 6.12 -16.67 12.09
N LEU A 54 5.35 -16.32 11.06
CA LEU A 54 5.85 -15.64 9.85
C LEU A 54 5.42 -14.17 9.75
N LEU A 55 4.58 -13.72 10.67
CA LEU A 55 3.86 -12.45 10.58
C LEU A 55 4.65 -11.17 10.84
N PRO A 56 5.67 -11.06 11.73
CA PRO A 56 6.14 -9.75 12.14
C PRO A 56 6.77 -8.96 11.00
N GLU A 57 7.63 -9.59 10.19
CA GLU A 57 8.39 -8.88 9.17
C GLU A 57 7.53 -8.57 7.94
N TYR A 58 6.79 -9.54 7.44
CA TYR A 58 5.96 -9.38 6.24
C TYR A 58 4.81 -8.39 6.47
N ALA A 59 4.03 -8.58 7.54
CA ALA A 59 2.96 -7.66 7.91
C ALA A 59 3.48 -6.23 8.17
N PHE A 60 4.68 -6.08 8.75
CA PHE A 60 5.27 -4.78 8.99
C PHE A 60 5.53 -4.01 7.69
N PHE A 61 6.03 -4.67 6.64
CA PHE A 61 6.23 -4.04 5.33
C PHE A 61 4.92 -3.56 4.72
N HIS A 62 3.87 -4.39 4.75
CA HIS A 62 2.55 -4.00 4.24
C HIS A 62 1.94 -2.83 5.03
N LEU A 63 2.09 -2.86 6.37
CA LEU A 63 1.68 -1.74 7.22
C LEU A 63 2.45 -0.46 6.87
N ALA A 64 3.77 -0.53 6.75
CA ALA A 64 4.62 0.61 6.44
C ALA A 64 4.28 1.23 5.07
N LEU A 65 3.90 0.40 4.09
CA LEU A 65 3.53 0.86 2.75
C LEU A 65 2.13 1.51 2.72
N PHE A 66 1.13 0.92 3.38
CA PHE A 66 -0.26 1.33 3.18
C PHE A 66 -0.80 2.31 4.23
N ILE A 67 -0.14 2.48 5.38
CA ILE A 67 -0.50 3.55 6.33
C ILE A 67 -0.29 4.94 5.71
N PRO A 68 0.88 5.28 5.12
CA PRO A 68 1.04 6.57 4.44
C PRO A 68 0.09 6.74 3.25
N PHE A 69 -0.23 5.67 2.52
CA PHE A 69 -1.20 5.70 1.43
C PHE A 69 -2.58 6.17 1.90
N GLY A 70 -3.12 5.56 2.96
CA GLY A 70 -4.40 5.94 3.53
C GLY A 70 -4.42 7.40 4.03
N PHE A 71 -3.33 7.82 4.68
CA PHE A 71 -3.16 9.20 5.15
C PHE A 71 -3.14 10.22 4.00
N ILE A 72 -2.36 9.96 2.94
CA ILE A 72 -2.24 10.83 1.77
C ILE A 72 -3.58 10.93 1.05
N LEU A 73 -4.25 9.80 0.80
CA LEU A 73 -5.55 9.80 0.15
C LEU A 73 -6.59 10.58 0.95
N LYS A 74 -6.62 10.40 2.28
CA LYS A 74 -7.59 11.11 3.14
C LYS A 74 -7.32 12.61 3.17
N LYS A 75 -6.06 13.02 3.07
CA LYS A 75 -5.68 14.44 2.97
C LYS A 75 -6.18 15.07 1.67
N GLU A 76 -6.18 14.33 0.57
CA GLU A 76 -6.49 14.85 -0.76
C GLU A 76 -7.97 14.71 -1.15
N PHE A 77 -8.65 13.72 -0.60
CA PHE A 77 -10.01 13.35 -1.01
C PHE A 77 -10.99 13.27 0.17
N SER A 78 -12.29 13.36 -0.15
CA SER A 78 -13.36 13.06 0.81
C SER A 78 -13.29 11.58 1.25
N LEU A 79 -13.79 11.26 2.44
CA LEU A 79 -13.74 9.89 3.00
C LEU A 79 -14.31 8.85 2.02
N LYS A 80 -15.46 9.14 1.39
CA LYS A 80 -16.08 8.23 0.42
C LYS A 80 -15.14 7.96 -0.77
N LYS A 81 -14.55 9.00 -1.35
CA LYS A 81 -13.58 8.84 -2.45
C LYS A 81 -12.32 8.10 -2.00
N THR A 82 -11.82 8.39 -0.81
CA THR A 82 -10.66 7.69 -0.24
C THR A 82 -10.91 6.19 -0.17
N ILE A 83 -12.05 5.78 0.40
CA ILE A 83 -12.41 4.35 0.50
C ILE A 83 -12.52 3.71 -0.89
N MET A 84 -13.22 4.35 -1.82
CA MET A 84 -13.37 3.81 -3.17
C MET A 84 -12.03 3.65 -3.90
N ILE A 85 -11.17 4.67 -3.83
CA ILE A 85 -9.82 4.63 -4.45
C ILE A 85 -8.97 3.55 -3.77
N SER A 86 -9.01 3.44 -2.44
CA SER A 86 -8.25 2.43 -1.71
C SER A 86 -8.63 1.02 -2.14
N ILE A 87 -9.92 0.71 -2.19
CA ILE A 87 -10.41 -0.59 -2.66
C ILE A 87 -9.95 -0.84 -4.09
N ALA A 88 -10.15 0.11 -5.01
CA ALA A 88 -9.79 -0.04 -6.41
C ALA A 88 -8.27 -0.27 -6.59
N VAL A 89 -7.43 0.46 -5.84
CA VAL A 89 -5.96 0.33 -5.92
C VAL A 89 -5.52 -1.00 -5.34
N ILE A 90 -6.01 -1.41 -4.17
CA ILE A 90 -5.62 -2.66 -3.52
C ILE A 90 -5.98 -3.87 -4.39
N PHE A 91 -7.23 -3.95 -4.86
CA PHE A 91 -7.61 -5.00 -5.80
C PHE A 91 -6.85 -4.90 -7.12
N GLY A 92 -6.55 -3.69 -7.59
CA GLY A 92 -5.75 -3.45 -8.78
C GLY A 92 -4.34 -4.03 -8.67
N ILE A 93 -3.70 -3.88 -7.51
CA ILE A 93 -2.35 -4.43 -7.24
C ILE A 93 -2.37 -5.95 -7.38
N GLU A 94 -3.28 -6.65 -6.71
CA GLU A 94 -3.40 -8.09 -6.77
C GLU A 94 -3.64 -8.59 -8.21
N ASN A 95 -4.54 -7.91 -8.95
CA ASN A 95 -4.80 -8.26 -10.34
C ASN A 95 -3.59 -8.01 -11.25
N VAL A 96 -2.82 -6.94 -11.02
CA VAL A 96 -1.59 -6.67 -11.77
C VAL A 96 -0.53 -7.71 -11.46
N GLN A 97 -0.38 -8.13 -10.20
CA GLN A 97 0.54 -9.19 -9.81
C GLN A 97 0.18 -10.53 -10.46
N LEU A 98 -1.12 -10.87 -10.49
CA LEU A 98 -1.60 -12.05 -11.21
C LEU A 98 -1.33 -11.95 -12.72
N LEU A 99 -1.54 -10.77 -13.32
CA LEU A 99 -1.24 -10.52 -14.73
C LEU A 99 0.27 -10.64 -15.03
N ILE A 100 1.13 -10.18 -14.14
CA ILE A 100 2.58 -10.33 -14.25
C ILE A 100 2.96 -11.80 -14.30
N ASN A 101 2.41 -12.63 -13.40
CA ASN A 101 2.63 -14.08 -13.42
C ASN A 101 2.23 -14.67 -14.78
N PHE A 102 1.06 -14.27 -15.27
CA PHE A 102 0.55 -14.73 -16.55
C PHE A 102 1.44 -14.36 -17.73
N LEU A 103 1.98 -13.14 -17.74
CA LEU A 103 2.82 -12.65 -18.83
C LEU A 103 4.27 -13.16 -18.74
N SER A 104 4.77 -13.41 -17.54
CA SER A 104 6.16 -13.86 -17.33
C SER A 104 6.29 -15.39 -17.44
N TYR A 105 5.18 -16.12 -17.49
CA TYR A 105 5.16 -17.59 -17.40
C TYR A 105 5.89 -18.13 -16.15
N TYR A 106 5.99 -17.32 -15.13
CA TYR A 106 6.61 -17.68 -13.86
C TYR A 106 5.77 -17.16 -12.71
N ILE A 107 5.52 -17.99 -11.69
CA ILE A 107 4.76 -17.57 -10.52
C ILE A 107 5.69 -16.86 -9.55
N GLN A 108 5.59 -15.54 -9.51
CA GLN A 108 6.31 -14.68 -8.59
C GLN A 108 5.46 -14.22 -7.42
N TYR A 109 4.16 -14.12 -7.67
CA TYR A 109 3.19 -13.56 -6.73
C TYR A 109 2.05 -14.53 -6.50
N VAL A 110 1.61 -14.65 -5.27
CA VAL A 110 0.39 -15.37 -4.92
C VAL A 110 -0.74 -14.36 -4.79
N TYR A 111 -1.89 -14.64 -5.41
CA TYR A 111 -3.08 -13.83 -5.19
C TYR A 111 -3.62 -14.15 -3.79
N ASP A 112 -3.33 -13.30 -2.82
CA ASP A 112 -3.62 -13.56 -1.41
C ASP A 112 -4.70 -12.61 -0.87
N PHE A 113 -5.83 -13.16 -0.45
CA PHE A 113 -6.85 -12.38 0.25
C PHE A 113 -6.37 -11.82 1.59
N GLY A 114 -5.37 -12.46 2.20
CA GLY A 114 -4.71 -11.95 3.39
C GLY A 114 -4.06 -10.61 3.15
N ASP A 115 -3.35 -10.46 2.02
CA ASP A 115 -2.72 -9.20 1.64
C ASP A 115 -3.76 -8.09 1.42
N ILE A 116 -4.88 -8.41 0.77
CA ILE A 116 -6.00 -7.47 0.61
C ILE A 116 -6.49 -6.98 1.98
N ILE A 117 -6.68 -7.88 2.94
CA ILE A 117 -7.14 -7.54 4.29
C ILE A 117 -6.11 -6.67 5.01
N ILE A 118 -4.82 -7.04 4.96
CA ILE A 118 -3.73 -6.29 5.59
C ILE A 118 -3.63 -4.89 4.97
N HIS A 119 -3.68 -4.77 3.65
CA HIS A 119 -3.66 -3.48 2.95
C HIS A 119 -4.85 -2.59 3.33
N LEU A 120 -6.06 -3.14 3.41
CA LEU A 120 -7.26 -2.41 3.83
C LEU A 120 -7.16 -1.96 5.29
N CYS A 121 -6.71 -2.82 6.20
CA CYS A 121 -6.48 -2.47 7.60
C CYS A 121 -5.43 -1.36 7.73
N SER A 122 -4.30 -1.50 7.05
CA SER A 122 -3.22 -0.51 7.06
C SER A 122 -3.68 0.85 6.53
N THR A 123 -4.40 0.84 5.41
CA THR A 123 -5.00 2.04 4.83
C THR A 123 -5.99 2.70 5.79
N THR A 124 -6.81 1.90 6.48
CA THR A 124 -7.76 2.38 7.49
C THR A 124 -7.04 3.04 8.66
N ILE A 125 -5.94 2.46 9.15
CA ILE A 125 -5.08 3.07 10.17
C ILE A 125 -4.56 4.43 9.69
N GLY A 126 -4.08 4.51 8.44
CA GLY A 126 -3.62 5.77 7.85
C GLY A 126 -4.70 6.85 7.80
N ILE A 127 -5.93 6.47 7.43
CA ILE A 127 -7.11 7.36 7.46
C ILE A 127 -7.39 7.85 8.89
N LEU A 128 -7.33 6.94 9.87
CA LEU A 128 -7.59 7.28 11.27
C LEU A 128 -6.52 8.23 11.84
N ILE A 129 -5.25 8.03 11.49
CA ILE A 129 -4.13 8.89 11.91
C ILE A 129 -4.28 10.32 11.32
N TYR A 130 -4.88 10.46 10.14
CA TYR A 130 -5.09 11.78 9.54
C TYR A 130 -5.90 12.73 10.43
N TYR A 131 -6.96 12.24 11.09
CA TYR A 131 -7.87 13.11 11.84
C TYR A 131 -7.22 13.81 13.03
N PRO A 132 -6.53 13.13 13.96
CA PRO A 132 -5.86 13.81 15.06
C PRO A 132 -4.75 14.74 14.58
N ILE A 133 -3.97 14.35 13.56
CA ILE A 133 -2.93 15.22 13.00
C ILE A 133 -3.55 16.48 12.40
N HIS A 134 -4.61 16.35 11.62
CA HIS A 134 -5.31 17.48 11.01
C HIS A 134 -5.92 18.43 12.06
N TYR A 135 -6.41 17.89 13.16
CA TYR A 135 -6.97 18.67 14.26
C TYR A 135 -5.86 19.38 15.08
N LEU A 136 -4.77 18.70 15.36
CA LEU A 136 -3.69 19.21 16.20
C LEU A 136 -2.78 20.22 15.45
N TYR A 137 -2.62 20.06 14.14
CA TYR A 137 -1.70 20.86 13.33
C TYR A 137 -1.91 22.40 13.47
N PRO A 138 -3.15 22.94 13.41
CA PRO A 138 -3.38 24.36 13.59
C PRO A 138 -3.03 24.86 15.00
N HIS A 139 -3.21 24.02 16.02
CA HIS A 139 -2.86 24.37 17.40
C HIS A 139 -1.33 24.41 17.58
N ILE A 140 -0.63 23.46 17.01
CA ILE A 140 0.84 23.41 17.03
C ILE A 140 1.43 24.63 16.30
N GLN A 141 0.91 24.96 15.12
CA GLN A 141 1.37 26.14 14.39
C GLN A 141 1.17 27.44 15.19
N LYS A 142 0.01 27.63 15.82
CA LYS A 142 -0.25 28.82 16.67
C LYS A 142 0.74 28.89 17.84
N THR A 143 1.05 27.75 18.44
CA THR A 143 2.00 27.70 19.55
C THR A 143 3.40 28.04 19.08
N ILE A 144 3.88 27.48 17.98
CA ILE A 144 5.20 27.77 17.41
C ILE A 144 5.31 29.27 17.07
N MET A 145 4.31 29.83 16.36
CA MET A 145 4.31 31.27 16.03
C MET A 145 4.32 32.16 17.26
N LYS A 146 3.67 31.74 18.34
CA LYS A 146 3.70 32.48 19.60
C LYS A 146 5.09 32.48 20.26
N TRP A 147 5.84 31.39 20.10
CA TRP A 147 7.21 31.27 20.61
C TRP A 147 8.24 32.01 19.75
N THR A 148 8.03 32.08 18.44
CA THR A 148 8.93 32.77 17.51
C THR A 148 8.71 34.29 17.46
N ASN A 149 7.56 34.80 17.90
CA ASN A 149 7.26 36.25 17.96
C ASN A 149 7.51 36.87 19.36
N ILE A 150 8.23 36.18 20.24
CA ILE A 150 8.62 36.67 21.58
C ILE A 150 10.00 37.40 21.53
N GLU A 151 10.56 37.60 20.35
CA GLU A 151 11.67 38.53 20.15
C GLU A 151 11.17 39.82 19.50
#